data_c860638a6db00d142f9936201e1c6cd2
#
_entry.id   c860638a6db00d142f9936201e1c6cd2
#
_cell.length_a   1.000
_cell.length_b   1.000
_cell.length_c   1.000
_cell.angle_alpha   90.00
_cell.angle_beta   90.00
_cell.angle_gamma   90.00
#
_symmetry.space_group_name_H-M   'P 1'
#
loop_
_entity.id
_entity.type
_entity.pdbx_description
1 polymer ?
#
loop_
_entity_poly.entity_id
_entity_poly.type
_entity_poly.pdbx_seq_one_letter_code
_entity_poly.pdbx_strand_id
1 'polypeptide(L)'
;MALCTIDKTDESFAIQRLEKSGLEYEICPINAHRLNLFFGKKECINIVRLICNRPLNLLTPEEDFILGTMLEYDVCQQCERYNHRKTLIQSA
;
A
#
# COMPACT_ATOMS: atom_id res chain seq x y z
N MET A 1 -6.58 -6.78 -2.83
CA MET A 1 -6.55 -5.36 -2.40
C MET A 1 -6.03 -4.51 -3.55
N ALA A 2 -6.48 -3.30 -3.66
CA ALA A 2 -6.05 -2.39 -4.72
C ALA A 2 -5.40 -1.13 -4.13
N LEU A 3 -4.50 -0.54 -4.89
CA LEU A 3 -3.83 0.72 -4.57
C LEU A 3 -3.95 1.67 -5.75
N CYS A 4 -4.44 2.86 -5.50
CA CYS A 4 -4.48 3.95 -6.48
C CYS A 4 -3.80 5.19 -5.91
N THR A 5 -3.00 5.85 -6.74
CA THR A 5 -2.48 7.18 -6.41
C THR A 5 -3.37 8.20 -7.08
N ILE A 6 -3.96 9.08 -6.32
CA ILE A 6 -4.89 10.10 -6.82
C ILE A 6 -4.48 11.49 -6.36
N ASP A 7 -5.00 12.50 -7.06
CA ASP A 7 -4.87 13.88 -6.62
C ASP A 7 -5.76 14.12 -5.40
N LYS A 8 -5.28 14.95 -4.50
CA LYS A 8 -6.03 15.28 -3.29
C LYS A 8 -7.41 15.88 -3.59
N THR A 9 -7.55 16.56 -4.73
CA THR A 9 -8.82 17.14 -5.17
C THR A 9 -9.89 16.09 -5.47
N ASP A 10 -9.48 14.84 -5.76
CA ASP A 10 -10.39 13.73 -6.08
C ASP A 10 -10.77 12.89 -4.85
N GLU A 11 -10.21 13.21 -3.67
CA GLU A 11 -10.38 12.42 -2.46
C GLU A 11 -11.85 12.22 -2.08
N SER A 12 -12.62 13.30 -1.98
CA SER A 12 -14.02 13.22 -1.57
C SER A 12 -14.85 12.37 -2.52
N PHE A 13 -14.61 12.50 -3.81
CA PHE A 13 -15.32 11.71 -4.82
C PHE A 13 -14.98 10.22 -4.70
N ALA A 14 -13.71 9.91 -4.52
CA ALA A 14 -13.26 8.53 -4.38
C ALA A 14 -13.85 7.87 -3.12
N ILE A 15 -13.83 8.59 -1.99
CA ILE A 15 -14.38 8.10 -0.73
C ILE A 15 -15.88 7.82 -0.87
N GLN A 16 -16.63 8.71 -1.49
CA GLN A 16 -18.08 8.51 -1.71
C GLN A 16 -18.35 7.23 -2.49
N ARG A 17 -17.56 6.97 -3.53
CA ARG A 17 -17.73 5.75 -4.33
C ARG A 17 -17.40 4.49 -3.54
N LEU A 18 -16.35 4.52 -2.73
CA LEU A 18 -15.96 3.39 -1.91
C LEU A 18 -16.99 3.09 -0.82
N GLU A 19 -17.52 4.12 -0.18
CA GLU A 19 -18.57 3.97 0.84
C GLU A 19 -19.83 3.35 0.24
N LYS A 20 -20.22 3.77 -0.96
CA LYS A 20 -21.36 3.17 -1.66
C LYS A 20 -21.12 1.70 -2.02
N SER A 21 -19.88 1.34 -2.30
CA SER A 21 -19.51 -0.04 -2.63
C SER A 21 -19.39 -0.94 -1.41
N GLY A 22 -19.38 -0.38 -0.20
CA GLY A 22 -19.18 -1.14 1.03
C GLY A 22 -17.76 -1.65 1.23
N LEU A 23 -16.79 -1.13 0.47
CA LEU A 23 -15.38 -1.51 0.61
C LEU A 23 -14.71 -0.75 1.74
N GLU A 24 -13.84 -1.45 2.46
CA GLU A 24 -12.93 -0.81 3.41
C GLU A 24 -11.83 -0.07 2.64
N TYR A 25 -11.34 1.02 3.22
CA TYR A 25 -10.27 1.79 2.59
C TYR A 25 -9.38 2.45 3.63
N GLU A 26 -8.17 2.84 3.20
CA GLU A 26 -7.24 3.62 3.99
C GLU A 26 -6.56 4.64 3.09
N ILE A 27 -6.40 5.85 3.59
CA ILE A 27 -5.77 6.96 2.87
C ILE A 27 -4.40 7.21 3.48
N CYS A 28 -3.37 7.20 2.63
CA CYS A 28 -2.00 7.49 3.03
C CYS A 28 -1.49 8.69 2.23
N PRO A 29 -1.43 9.88 2.81
CA PRO A 29 -0.93 11.06 2.10
C PRO A 29 0.52 10.87 1.64
N ILE A 30 0.83 11.31 0.42
CA ILE A 30 2.19 11.31 -0.12
C ILE A 30 2.82 12.70 0.06
N ASN A 31 2.07 13.73 -0.33
CA ASN A 31 2.48 15.13 -0.23
C ASN A 31 1.23 16.02 -0.20
N ALA A 32 1.40 17.33 -0.36
CA ALA A 32 0.29 18.29 -0.31
C ALA A 32 -0.73 18.12 -1.44
N HIS A 33 -0.37 17.42 -2.53
CA HIS A 33 -1.18 17.33 -3.75
C HIS A 33 -1.66 15.93 -4.08
N ARG A 34 -1.04 14.89 -3.52
CA ARG A 34 -1.31 13.49 -3.87
C ARG A 34 -1.42 12.61 -2.66
N LEU A 35 -2.21 11.56 -2.81
CA LEU A 35 -2.34 10.54 -1.79
C LEU A 35 -2.44 9.14 -2.41
N ASN A 36 -2.08 8.14 -1.61
CA ASN A 36 -2.32 6.75 -1.93
C ASN A 36 -3.63 6.31 -1.27
N LEU A 37 -4.46 5.63 -2.05
CA LEU A 37 -5.73 5.10 -1.59
C LEU A 37 -5.68 3.58 -1.71
N PHE A 38 -5.71 2.91 -0.57
CA PHE A 38 -5.82 1.45 -0.50
C PHE A 38 -7.28 1.08 -0.25
N PHE A 39 -7.77 0.07 -0.96
CA PHE A 39 -9.14 -0.41 -0.74
C PHE A 39 -9.26 -1.89 -1.04
N GLY A 40 -10.23 -2.53 -0.40
CA GLY A 40 -10.46 -3.96 -0.54
C GLY A 40 -11.07 -4.57 0.70
N LYS A 41 -10.68 -5.81 0.97
CA LYS A 41 -11.20 -6.54 2.12
C LYS A 41 -10.68 -5.95 3.43
N LYS A 42 -11.52 -6.00 4.45
CA LYS A 42 -11.21 -5.47 5.78
C LYS A 42 -9.90 -6.01 6.34
N GLU A 43 -9.65 -7.30 6.18
CA GLU A 43 -8.45 -7.94 6.71
C GLU A 43 -7.18 -7.35 6.10
N CYS A 44 -7.20 -7.09 4.79
CA CYS A 44 -6.06 -6.47 4.10
C CYS A 44 -5.86 -5.02 4.55
N ILE A 45 -6.94 -4.27 4.66
CA ILE A 45 -6.88 -2.87 5.08
C ILE A 45 -6.38 -2.74 6.52
N ASN A 46 -6.75 -3.67 7.39
CA ASN A 46 -6.23 -3.70 8.76
C ASN A 46 -4.71 -3.85 8.77
N ILE A 47 -4.15 -4.69 7.90
CA ILE A 47 -2.69 -4.84 7.76
C ILE A 47 -2.05 -3.55 7.24
N VAL A 48 -2.67 -2.91 6.25
CA VAL A 48 -2.19 -1.61 5.74
C VAL A 48 -2.08 -0.59 6.88
N ARG A 49 -3.07 -0.53 7.75
CA ARG A 49 -3.07 0.39 8.89
C ARG A 49 -1.93 0.11 9.87
N LEU A 50 -1.54 -1.15 9.99
CA LEU A 50 -0.45 -1.55 10.88
C LEU A 50 0.93 -1.23 10.31
N ILE A 51 1.13 -1.40 9.00
CA ILE A 51 2.45 -1.30 8.39
C ILE A 51 2.69 0.00 7.62
N CYS A 52 1.66 0.64 7.09
CA CYS A 52 1.78 1.85 6.25
C CYS A 52 1.60 3.14 7.07
N ASN A 53 2.13 3.18 8.27
CA ASN A 53 2.15 4.39 9.11
C ASN A 53 3.35 5.31 8.81
N ARG A 54 4.08 5.02 7.76
CA ARG A 54 5.21 5.79 7.26
C ARG A 54 5.26 5.70 5.73
N PRO A 55 6.07 6.53 5.04
CA PRO A 55 6.16 6.47 3.58
C PRO A 55 6.50 5.06 3.08
N LEU A 56 5.94 4.68 1.92
CA LEU A 56 6.10 3.32 1.37
C LEU A 56 7.55 2.95 1.10
N ASN A 57 8.39 3.92 0.77
CA ASN A 57 9.82 3.68 0.53
C ASN A 57 10.60 3.41 1.83
N LEU A 58 9.97 3.60 2.98
CA LEU A 58 10.59 3.34 4.29
C LEU A 58 10.10 2.03 4.93
N LEU A 59 9.28 1.26 4.24
CA LEU A 59 8.86 -0.05 4.72
C LEU A 59 10.06 -1.00 4.81
N THR A 60 10.03 -1.90 5.79
CA THR A 60 11.02 -2.98 5.86
C THR A 60 10.85 -3.91 4.66
N PRO A 61 11.89 -4.72 4.29
CA PRO A 61 11.73 -5.70 3.22
C PRO A 61 10.55 -6.65 3.43
N GLU A 62 10.30 -7.07 4.67
CA GLU A 62 9.18 -7.94 5.02
C GLU A 62 7.84 -7.25 4.80
N GLU A 63 7.72 -6.01 5.25
CA GLU A 63 6.50 -5.22 5.06
C GLU A 63 6.21 -4.96 3.58
N ASP A 64 7.25 -4.65 2.82
CA ASP A 64 7.14 -4.47 1.36
C ASP A 64 6.65 -5.75 0.68
N PHE A 65 7.19 -6.90 1.09
CA PHE A 65 6.77 -8.21 0.57
C PHE A 65 5.30 -8.50 0.89
N ILE A 66 4.88 -8.24 2.12
CA ILE A 66 3.49 -8.43 2.55
C ILE A 66 2.57 -7.55 1.71
N LEU A 67 2.91 -6.27 1.57
CA LEU A 67 2.11 -5.33 0.80
C LEU A 67 1.98 -5.76 -0.66
N GLY A 68 3.09 -6.13 -1.30
CA GLY A 68 3.09 -6.61 -2.67
C GLY A 68 2.23 -7.85 -2.86
N THR A 69 2.26 -8.77 -1.90
CA THR A 69 1.43 -9.98 -1.92
C THR A 69 -0.06 -9.63 -1.84
N MET A 70 -0.42 -8.69 -0.96
CA MET A 70 -1.81 -8.24 -0.83
C MET A 70 -2.31 -7.51 -2.07
N LEU A 71 -1.40 -6.84 -2.80
CA LEU A 71 -1.71 -6.19 -4.07
C LEU A 71 -1.72 -7.17 -5.25
N GLU A 72 -1.47 -8.45 -4.99
CA GLU A 72 -1.49 -9.51 -6.00
C GLU A 72 -0.42 -9.33 -7.09
N TYR A 73 0.72 -8.77 -6.72
CA TYR A 73 1.87 -8.70 -7.62
C TYR A 73 2.47 -10.10 -7.83
N ASP A 74 3.18 -10.27 -8.94
CA ASP A 74 3.82 -11.56 -9.27
C ASP A 74 4.75 -12.01 -8.13
N VAL A 75 4.52 -13.24 -7.63
CA VAL A 75 5.22 -13.76 -6.47
C VAL A 75 6.73 -13.89 -6.73
N CYS A 76 7.12 -14.32 -7.94
CA CYS A 76 8.53 -14.46 -8.29
C CYS A 76 9.23 -13.10 -8.26
N GLN A 77 8.62 -12.09 -8.84
CA GLN A 77 9.16 -10.74 -8.79
C GLN A 77 9.23 -10.19 -7.36
N GLN A 78 8.25 -10.50 -6.53
CA GLN A 78 8.26 -10.09 -5.12
C GLN A 78 9.40 -10.78 -4.36
N CYS A 79 9.65 -12.04 -4.63
CA CYS A 79 10.77 -12.76 -4.01
C CYS A 79 12.12 -12.17 -4.44
N GLU A 80 12.29 -11.84 -5.72
CA GLU A 80 13.49 -11.20 -6.23
C GLU A 80 13.72 -9.84 -5.56
N ARG A 81 12.66 -9.03 -5.46
CA ARG A 81 12.70 -7.72 -4.81
C ARG A 81 13.08 -7.86 -3.33
N TYR A 82 12.47 -8.80 -2.62
CA TYR A 82 12.75 -9.05 -1.22
C TYR A 82 14.20 -9.44 -1.01
N ASN A 83 14.70 -10.40 -1.80
CA ASN A 83 16.09 -10.88 -1.72
C ASN A 83 17.09 -9.75 -1.98
N HIS A 84 16.81 -8.93 -2.98
CA HIS A 84 17.65 -7.78 -3.32
C HIS A 84 17.71 -6.77 -2.16
N ARG A 85 16.55 -6.41 -1.60
CA ARG A 85 16.48 -5.46 -0.49
C ARG A 85 17.17 -5.99 0.77
N LYS A 86 16.99 -7.27 1.08
CA LYS A 86 17.67 -7.92 2.21
C LYS A 86 19.18 -7.92 2.04
N THR A 87 19.66 -8.20 0.85
CA THR A 87 21.10 -8.19 0.54
C THR A 87 21.69 -6.80 0.76
N LEU A 88 21.00 -5.74 0.30
CA LEU A 88 21.44 -4.35 0.50
C LEU A 88 21.55 -3.99 1.99
N ILE A 89 20.57 -4.40 2.79
CA ILE A 89 20.57 -4.13 4.23
C ILE A 89 21.68 -4.88 4.92
N GLN A 90 21.91 -6.16 4.58
CA GLN A 90 22.92 -7.00 5.20
C GLN A 90 24.34 -6.61 4.81
N SER A 91 24.51 -6.02 3.63
CA SER A 91 25.84 -5.58 3.17
C SER A 91 26.21 -4.18 3.65
N ALA A 92 25.28 -3.48 4.26
CA ALA A 92 25.53 -2.19 4.88
C ALA A 92 25.99 -2.38 6.33
#